data_38c70c0caa54045255a09cc3461a0b47
#
_entry.id   38c70c0caa54045255a09cc3461a0b47
#
_cell.length_a   1.000
_cell.length_b   1.000
_cell.length_c   1.000
_cell.angle_alpha   90.00
_cell.angle_beta   90.00
_cell.angle_gamma   90.00
#
_symmetry.space_group_name_H-M   'P 1'
#
loop_
_entity.id
_entity.type
_entity.pdbx_description
1 polymer ?
#
loop_
_entity_poly.entity_id
_entity_poly.type
_entity_poly.pdbx_seq_one_letter_code
_entity_poly.pdbx_strand_id
1 'polypeptide(L)'
;MTQRLQIPGLQVFERGWLSANNILFTDSESATLVDSGYVTHQAQTLLLVQNALNGRKLDRLVNTHLHSDHCGGNNHLQTHYTQLETLIPPGEAKAVAIWDAEALSYEATGQLCPRFKFEGVLQAGQTLRLASLNWEVHAAPGHD
;
A
#
# COMPACT_ATOMS: atom_id res chain seq x y z
N MET A 1 -16.67 4.10 -28.49
CA MET A 1 -15.32 3.99 -27.88
C MET A 1 -15.34 4.66 -26.53
N THR A 2 -15.16 3.89 -25.49
CA THR A 2 -15.02 4.43 -24.14
C THR A 2 -13.59 4.97 -24.04
N GLN A 3 -13.42 6.28 -23.98
CA GLN A 3 -12.12 6.86 -23.64
C GLN A 3 -11.77 6.42 -22.21
N ARG A 4 -10.75 5.58 -22.07
CA ARG A 4 -10.17 5.31 -20.73
C ARG A 4 -9.57 6.62 -20.23
N LEU A 5 -10.08 7.10 -19.11
CA LEU A 5 -9.51 8.26 -18.44
C LEU A 5 -8.08 7.88 -18.03
N GLN A 6 -7.09 8.50 -18.65
CA GLN A 6 -5.69 8.33 -18.25
C GLN A 6 -5.31 9.50 -17.34
N ILE A 7 -4.97 9.16 -16.12
CA ILE A 7 -4.42 10.14 -15.15
C ILE A 7 -2.90 10.07 -15.28
N PRO A 8 -2.23 11.17 -15.68
CA PRO A 8 -0.78 11.19 -15.78
C PRO A 8 -0.14 10.83 -14.44
N GLY A 9 0.89 9.97 -14.48
CA GLY A 9 1.58 9.52 -13.27
C GLY A 9 0.86 8.44 -12.47
N LEU A 10 -0.28 7.92 -12.93
CA LEU A 10 -0.99 6.82 -12.30
C LEU A 10 -0.82 5.55 -13.12
N GLN A 11 -0.31 4.49 -12.49
CA GLN A 11 -0.18 3.16 -13.08
C GLN A 11 -0.83 2.11 -12.18
N VAL A 12 -1.66 1.26 -12.74
CA VAL A 12 -2.27 0.13 -12.02
C VAL A 12 -1.52 -1.15 -12.36
N PHE A 13 -1.08 -1.87 -11.35
CA PHE A 13 -0.60 -3.25 -11.48
C PHE A 13 -1.77 -4.18 -11.19
N GLU A 14 -2.33 -4.74 -12.24
CA GLU A 14 -3.36 -5.78 -12.10
C GLU A 14 -2.68 -7.07 -11.59
N ARG A 15 -3.17 -7.57 -10.46
CA ARG A 15 -2.59 -8.73 -9.80
C ARG A 15 -3.53 -9.93 -9.88
N GLY A 16 -2.96 -11.10 -9.70
CA GLY A 16 -3.73 -12.34 -9.69
C GLY A 16 -4.41 -12.61 -8.34
N TRP A 17 -4.89 -13.84 -8.21
CA TRP A 17 -5.61 -14.30 -7.02
C TRP A 17 -4.78 -14.15 -5.73
N LEU A 18 -5.43 -13.83 -4.61
CA LEU A 18 -4.84 -13.55 -3.31
C LEU A 18 -3.85 -12.37 -3.31
N SER A 19 -4.01 -11.42 -4.21
CA SER A 19 -3.22 -10.19 -4.12
C SER A 19 -4.08 -9.01 -4.59
N ALA A 20 -4.21 -8.00 -3.77
CA ALA A 20 -4.84 -6.76 -4.19
C ALA A 20 -4.08 -6.15 -5.37
N ASN A 21 -4.79 -5.44 -6.24
CA ASN A 21 -4.15 -4.61 -7.24
C ASN A 21 -3.36 -3.50 -6.53
N ASN A 22 -2.24 -3.12 -7.13
CA ASN A 22 -1.43 -2.02 -6.61
C ASN A 22 -1.58 -0.80 -7.52
N ILE A 23 -1.60 0.39 -6.95
CA ILE A 23 -1.64 1.63 -7.70
C ILE A 23 -0.38 2.43 -7.40
N LEU A 24 0.42 2.68 -8.42
CA LEU A 24 1.62 3.50 -8.31
C LEU A 24 1.32 4.91 -8.82
N PHE A 25 1.58 5.89 -7.97
CA PHE A 25 1.52 7.31 -8.30
C PHE A 25 2.93 7.88 -8.38
N THR A 26 3.26 8.54 -9.49
CA THR A 26 4.56 9.16 -9.67
C THR A 26 4.42 10.57 -10.24
N ASP A 27 5.27 11.47 -9.77
CA ASP A 27 5.51 12.77 -10.37
C ASP A 27 7.03 13.07 -10.37
N SER A 28 7.43 14.30 -10.66
CA SER A 28 8.85 14.67 -10.69
C SER A 28 9.53 14.57 -9.31
N GLU A 29 8.78 14.62 -8.23
CA GLU A 29 9.31 14.76 -6.88
C GLU A 29 9.16 13.49 -6.05
N SER A 30 8.07 12.72 -6.24
CA SER A 30 7.72 11.62 -5.36
C SER A 30 7.12 10.42 -6.08
N ALA A 31 7.19 9.27 -5.41
CA ALA A 31 6.53 8.04 -5.81
C ALA A 31 5.80 7.42 -4.61
N THR A 32 4.52 7.12 -4.78
CA THR A 32 3.66 6.51 -3.76
C THR A 32 2.99 5.26 -4.31
N LEU A 33 3.09 4.16 -3.57
CA LEU A 33 2.38 2.92 -3.87
C LEU A 33 1.17 2.78 -2.95
N VAL A 34 0.03 2.43 -3.50
CA VAL A 34 -1.16 2.04 -2.72
C VAL A 34 -1.26 0.53 -2.73
N ASP A 35 -1.25 -0.05 -1.55
CA ASP A 35 -1.23 -1.47 -1.25
C ASP A 35 -0.02 -2.23 -1.81
N SER A 36 0.37 -3.31 -1.14
CA SER A 36 1.58 -4.06 -1.43
C SER A 36 1.37 -5.52 -1.83
N GLY A 37 0.11 -5.97 -1.88
CA GLY A 37 -0.23 -7.33 -2.22
C GLY A 37 0.01 -8.34 -1.10
N TYR A 38 -0.10 -9.63 -1.43
CA TYR A 38 0.10 -10.72 -0.49
C TYR A 38 1.58 -11.15 -0.40
N VAL A 39 1.98 -11.69 0.73
CA VAL A 39 3.38 -12.02 1.02
C VAL A 39 4.00 -12.99 0.02
N THR A 40 3.26 -13.97 -0.49
CA THR A 40 3.80 -14.94 -1.45
C THR A 40 4.21 -14.30 -2.78
N HIS A 41 3.71 -13.11 -3.08
CA HIS A 41 4.00 -12.36 -4.30
C HIS A 41 4.88 -11.13 -4.04
N GLN A 42 5.46 -11.00 -2.85
CA GLN A 42 6.22 -9.82 -2.45
C GLN A 42 7.42 -9.50 -3.36
N ALA A 43 8.12 -10.53 -3.83
CA ALA A 43 9.24 -10.36 -4.76
C ALA A 43 8.77 -9.82 -6.11
N GLN A 44 7.64 -10.32 -6.61
CA GLN A 44 7.03 -9.81 -7.86
C GLN A 44 6.56 -8.36 -7.70
N THR A 45 5.95 -8.04 -6.56
CA THR A 45 5.53 -6.65 -6.26
C THR A 45 6.73 -5.71 -6.30
N LEU A 46 7.83 -6.08 -5.66
CA LEU A 46 9.05 -5.28 -5.68
C LEU A 46 9.59 -5.09 -7.11
N LEU A 47 9.64 -6.14 -7.92
CA LEU A 47 10.10 -6.05 -9.31
C LEU A 47 9.23 -5.13 -10.17
N LEU A 48 7.90 -5.22 -10.02
CA LEU A 48 6.98 -4.35 -10.74
C LEU A 48 7.21 -2.88 -10.39
N VAL A 49 7.38 -2.59 -9.10
CA VAL A 49 7.66 -1.23 -8.61
C VAL A 49 9.02 -0.75 -9.10
N GLN A 50 10.08 -1.56 -8.98
CA GLN A 50 11.42 -1.19 -9.45
C GLN A 50 11.44 -0.89 -10.94
N ASN A 51 10.80 -1.72 -11.75
CA ASN A 51 10.74 -1.53 -13.21
C ASN A 51 10.00 -0.24 -13.57
N ALA A 52 8.88 0.03 -12.90
CA ALA A 52 8.12 1.25 -13.16
C ALA A 52 8.85 2.52 -12.71
N LEU A 53 9.60 2.44 -11.60
CA LEU A 53 10.35 3.58 -11.05
C LEU A 53 11.66 3.84 -11.81
N ASN A 54 12.19 2.86 -12.53
CA ASN A 54 13.38 3.00 -13.36
C ASN A 54 14.57 3.66 -12.62
N GLY A 55 14.95 3.10 -11.47
CA GLY A 55 16.05 3.57 -10.65
C GLY A 55 15.70 4.62 -9.59
N ARG A 56 14.47 5.12 -9.60
CA ARG A 56 13.97 5.99 -8.52
C ARG A 56 13.60 5.17 -7.30
N LYS A 57 13.63 5.81 -6.13
CA LYS A 57 13.13 5.19 -4.89
C LYS A 57 11.60 5.29 -4.79
N LEU A 58 11.02 4.41 -4.01
CA LEU A 58 9.65 4.55 -3.53
C LEU A 58 9.68 5.39 -2.25
N ASP A 59 8.94 6.49 -2.20
CA ASP A 59 8.94 7.41 -1.07
C ASP A 59 7.89 7.06 -0.04
N ARG A 60 6.71 6.60 -0.50
CA ARG A 60 5.57 6.36 0.37
C ARG A 60 4.81 5.10 -0.02
N LEU A 61 4.31 4.41 1.00
CA LEU A 61 3.38 3.29 0.90
C LEU A 61 2.12 3.65 1.68
N VAL A 62 0.97 3.47 1.06
CA VAL A 62 -0.35 3.73 1.68
C VAL A 62 -1.15 2.45 1.62
N ASN A 63 -1.68 1.99 2.75
CA ASN A 63 -2.63 0.87 2.75
C ASN A 63 -4.07 1.38 2.82
N THR A 64 -4.93 0.80 1.99
CA THR A 64 -6.37 1.06 2.01
C THR A 64 -7.01 0.46 3.24
N HIS A 65 -6.60 -0.74 3.59
CA HIS A 65 -6.95 -1.46 4.82
C HIS A 65 -5.90 -2.56 5.07
N LEU A 66 -5.99 -3.29 6.18
CA LEU A 66 -4.91 -4.16 6.62
C LEU A 66 -5.21 -5.67 6.47
N HIS A 67 -6.06 -6.07 5.53
CA HIS A 67 -6.10 -7.46 5.12
C HIS A 67 -4.76 -7.88 4.48
N SER A 68 -4.37 -9.12 4.68
CA SER A 68 -3.04 -9.61 4.33
C SER A 68 -2.69 -9.52 2.84
N ASP A 69 -3.70 -9.55 1.97
CA ASP A 69 -3.54 -9.39 0.51
C ASP A 69 -3.33 -7.93 0.08
N HIS A 70 -3.50 -6.99 1.00
CA HIS A 70 -3.23 -5.56 0.79
C HIS A 70 -1.92 -5.09 1.43
N CYS A 71 -1.53 -5.67 2.56
CA CYS A 71 -0.34 -5.23 3.32
C CYS A 71 0.74 -6.30 3.49
N GLY A 72 0.55 -7.49 2.95
CA GLY A 72 1.50 -8.61 3.09
C GLY A 72 2.89 -8.34 2.52
N GLY A 73 3.02 -7.45 1.56
CA GLY A 73 4.29 -7.02 0.98
C GLY A 73 4.95 -5.81 1.68
N ASN A 74 4.32 -5.24 2.69
CA ASN A 74 4.84 -4.03 3.36
C ASN A 74 6.25 -4.23 3.91
N ASN A 75 6.47 -5.30 4.65
CA ASN A 75 7.79 -5.59 5.24
C ASN A 75 8.89 -5.70 4.17
N HIS A 76 8.63 -6.38 3.08
CA HIS A 76 9.59 -6.57 2.00
C HIS A 76 9.96 -5.25 1.32
N LEU A 77 8.98 -4.39 1.06
CA LEU A 77 9.22 -3.06 0.52
C LEU A 77 10.00 -2.18 1.50
N GLN A 78 9.68 -2.22 2.79
CA GLN A 78 10.39 -1.47 3.83
C GLN A 78 11.84 -1.93 4.00
N THR A 79 12.11 -3.21 3.82
CA THR A 79 13.46 -3.76 3.86
C THR A 79 14.29 -3.27 2.68
N HIS A 80 13.70 -3.16 1.50
CA HIS A 80 14.37 -2.70 0.30
C HIS A 80 14.52 -1.16 0.26
N TYR A 81 13.43 -0.43 0.58
CA TYR A 81 13.41 1.03 0.64
C TYR A 81 13.45 1.49 2.10
N THR A 82 14.64 1.64 2.65
CA THR A 82 14.86 1.86 4.09
C THR A 82 14.30 3.19 4.63
N GLN A 83 13.99 4.14 3.75
CA GLN A 83 13.39 5.44 4.08
C GLN A 83 11.91 5.54 3.67
N LEU A 84 11.30 4.40 3.37
CA LEU A 84 9.89 4.34 2.97
C LEU A 84 8.98 4.80 4.11
N GLU A 85 8.18 5.83 3.87
CA GLU A 85 7.11 6.26 4.78
C GLU A 85 5.87 5.40 4.54
N THR A 86 5.36 4.75 5.56
CA THR A 86 4.15 3.93 5.49
C THR A 86 3.01 4.59 6.25
N LEU A 87 1.87 4.77 5.57
CA LEU A 87 0.63 5.31 6.14
C LEU A 87 -0.44 4.22 6.14
N ILE A 88 -1.08 4.03 7.29
CA ILE A 88 -2.13 3.03 7.48
C ILE A 88 -3.42 3.67 7.98
N PRO A 89 -4.59 3.01 7.82
CA PRO A 89 -5.83 3.47 8.44
C PRO A 89 -5.76 3.49 9.98
N PRO A 90 -6.57 4.31 10.66
CA PRO A 90 -6.46 4.51 12.10
C PRO A 90 -6.94 3.32 12.94
N GLY A 91 -7.91 2.54 12.44
CA GLY A 91 -8.63 1.54 13.23
C GLY A 91 -7.75 0.48 13.87
N GLU A 92 -6.74 0.00 13.16
CA GLU A 92 -5.84 -1.07 13.61
C GLU A 92 -4.42 -0.59 13.94
N ALA A 93 -4.19 0.71 13.95
CA ALA A 93 -2.85 1.28 14.16
C ALA A 93 -2.21 0.78 15.48
N LYS A 94 -2.99 0.66 16.54
CA LYS A 94 -2.51 0.14 17.82
C LYS A 94 -2.08 -1.33 17.71
N ALA A 95 -2.87 -2.16 17.02
CA ALA A 95 -2.55 -3.57 16.82
C ALA A 95 -1.26 -3.73 16.01
N VAL A 96 -1.05 -2.92 14.98
CA VAL A 96 0.20 -2.92 14.20
C VAL A 96 1.38 -2.49 15.05
N ALA A 97 1.23 -1.45 15.87
CA ALA A 97 2.32 -0.91 16.69
C ALA A 97 2.88 -1.95 17.66
N ILE A 98 2.02 -2.76 18.28
CA ILE A 98 2.43 -3.85 19.19
C ILE A 98 2.53 -5.22 18.49
N TRP A 99 2.14 -5.30 17.24
CA TRP A 99 2.02 -6.49 16.41
C TRP A 99 1.13 -7.58 17.03
N ASP A 100 -0.12 -7.24 17.23
CA ASP A 100 -1.15 -8.16 17.70
C ASP A 100 -1.79 -8.89 16.51
N ALA A 101 -1.20 -10.01 16.11
CA ALA A 101 -1.63 -10.79 14.95
C ALA A 101 -3.04 -11.39 15.11
N GLU A 102 -3.50 -11.59 16.34
CA GLU A 102 -4.87 -12.04 16.62
C GLU A 102 -5.87 -10.91 16.33
N ALA A 103 -5.62 -9.71 16.84
CA ALA A 103 -6.45 -8.54 16.58
C ALA A 103 -6.48 -8.17 15.10
N LEU A 104 -5.37 -8.41 14.37
CA LEU A 104 -5.26 -8.21 12.92
C LEU A 104 -5.88 -9.35 12.10
N SER A 105 -6.44 -10.37 12.75
CA SER A 105 -7.13 -11.51 12.14
C SER A 105 -6.28 -12.43 11.25
N TYR A 106 -4.95 -12.31 11.28
CA TYR A 106 -4.07 -13.13 10.44
C TYR A 106 -4.04 -14.59 10.90
N GLU A 107 -3.97 -14.84 12.21
CA GLU A 107 -3.96 -16.19 12.77
C GLU A 107 -5.28 -16.90 12.54
N ALA A 108 -6.40 -16.23 12.81
CA ALA A 108 -7.75 -16.80 12.69
C ALA A 108 -8.08 -17.21 11.23
N THR A 109 -7.52 -16.53 10.25
CA THR A 109 -7.74 -16.80 8.82
C THR A 109 -6.65 -17.67 8.21
N GLY A 110 -5.61 -18.04 8.97
CA GLY A 110 -4.46 -18.79 8.47
C GLY A 110 -3.63 -18.04 7.44
N GLN A 111 -3.71 -16.73 7.39
CA GLN A 111 -3.00 -15.89 6.44
C GLN A 111 -1.67 -15.42 7.04
N LEU A 112 -0.68 -15.28 6.16
CA LEU A 112 0.66 -14.83 6.54
C LEU A 112 0.80 -13.33 6.23
N CYS A 113 1.25 -12.59 7.24
CA CYS A 113 1.64 -11.20 7.06
C CYS A 113 2.88 -10.92 7.92
N PRO A 114 4.06 -10.73 7.31
CA PRO A 114 5.25 -10.36 8.06
C PRO A 114 5.06 -9.03 8.77
N ARG A 115 5.58 -8.93 9.98
CA ARG A 115 5.52 -7.69 10.76
C ARG A 115 6.10 -6.52 9.96
N PHE A 116 5.35 -5.44 9.91
CA PHE A 116 5.76 -4.17 9.31
C PHE A 116 5.56 -3.02 10.30
N LYS A 117 6.14 -1.88 10.00
CA LYS A 117 6.00 -0.64 10.77
C LYS A 117 5.23 0.40 9.97
N PHE A 118 4.82 1.47 10.64
CA PHE A 118 4.22 2.63 9.99
C PHE A 118 4.72 3.93 10.64
N GLU A 119 4.73 4.99 9.87
CA GLU A 119 5.16 6.31 10.31
C GLU A 119 3.98 7.25 10.57
N GLY A 120 2.85 7.02 9.92
CA GLY A 120 1.68 7.86 10.06
C GLY A 120 0.38 7.12 9.88
N VAL A 121 -0.70 7.79 10.23
CA VAL A 121 -2.07 7.29 10.18
C VAL A 121 -2.89 8.18 9.25
N LEU A 122 -3.64 7.55 8.34
CA LEU A 122 -4.58 8.24 7.47
C LEU A 122 -5.78 8.74 8.27
N GLN A 123 -6.29 9.91 7.90
CA GLN A 123 -7.50 10.47 8.51
C GLN A 123 -8.51 10.83 7.43
N ALA A 124 -9.78 10.52 7.69
CA ALA A 124 -10.86 10.94 6.80
C ALA A 124 -10.88 12.47 6.65
N GLY A 125 -11.03 12.95 5.42
CA GLY A 125 -10.97 14.37 5.08
C GLY A 125 -9.55 14.91 4.84
N GLN A 126 -8.53 14.10 5.10
CA GLN A 126 -7.16 14.46 4.78
C GLN A 126 -6.94 14.52 3.26
N THR A 127 -6.10 15.43 2.82
CA THR A 127 -5.65 15.48 1.44
C THR A 127 -4.24 14.93 1.32
N LEU A 128 -4.04 14.01 0.38
CA LEU A 128 -2.74 13.53 -0.04
C LEU A 128 -2.43 14.06 -1.44
N ARG A 129 -1.19 14.54 -1.63
CA ARG A 129 -0.73 14.91 -2.96
C ARG A 129 -0.04 13.71 -3.60
N LEU A 130 -0.66 13.19 -4.66
CA LEU A 130 -0.18 12.01 -5.39
C LEU A 130 -0.21 12.31 -6.89
N ALA A 131 0.88 12.03 -7.61
CA ALA A 131 1.01 12.29 -9.04
C ALA A 131 0.60 13.72 -9.43
N SER A 132 1.06 14.71 -8.65
CA SER A 132 0.77 16.14 -8.86
C SER A 132 -0.71 16.55 -8.74
N LEU A 133 -1.55 15.67 -8.22
CA LEU A 133 -2.96 15.93 -7.93
C LEU A 133 -3.25 15.83 -6.43
N ASN A 134 -4.30 16.48 -6.00
CA ASN A 134 -4.81 16.36 -4.63
C ASN A 134 -5.87 15.27 -4.57
N TRP A 135 -5.66 14.33 -3.63
CA TRP A 135 -6.56 13.20 -3.39
C TRP A 135 -7.12 13.31 -1.99
N GLU A 136 -8.42 13.25 -1.85
CA GLU A 136 -9.08 13.27 -0.55
C GLU A 136 -9.24 11.84 -0.02
N VAL A 137 -8.90 11.65 1.26
CA VAL A 137 -9.06 10.38 1.97
C VAL A 137 -10.49 10.29 2.52
N HIS A 138 -11.20 9.26 2.16
CA HIS A 138 -12.54 8.98 2.67
C HIS A 138 -12.55 7.68 3.48
N ALA A 139 -13.26 7.69 4.61
CA ALA A 139 -13.57 6.46 5.32
C ALA A 139 -14.62 5.66 4.55
N ALA A 140 -14.37 4.38 4.34
CA ALA A 140 -15.28 3.46 3.67
C ALA A 140 -15.53 2.23 4.55
N PRO A 141 -16.27 2.38 5.68
CA PRO A 141 -16.54 1.28 6.60
C PRO A 141 -17.44 0.21 5.98
N GLY A 142 -17.35 -1.02 6.49
CA GLY A 142 -18.24 -2.12 6.12
C GLY A 142 -17.54 -3.34 5.53
N HIS A 143 -16.27 -3.24 5.20
CA HIS A 143 -15.43 -4.37 4.77
C HIS A 143 -14.42 -4.75 5.87
N ASP A 144 -13.91 -3.73 6.56
CA ASP A 144 -12.89 -3.88 7.60
C ASP A 144 -13.14 -2.88 8.72
#